data_64277a96d2f93fca6453d718d70e1af8
#
_entry.id   64277a96d2f93fca6453d718d70e1af8
#
_cell.length_a   1.000
_cell.length_b   1.000
_cell.length_c   1.000
_cell.angle_alpha   90.00
_cell.angle_beta   90.00
_cell.angle_gamma   90.00
#
_symmetry.space_group_name_H-M   'P 1'
#
loop_
_entity.id
_entity.type
_entity.pdbx_description
1 polymer ?
#
loop_
_entity_poly.entity_id
_entity_poly.type
_entity_poly.pdbx_seq_one_letter_code
_entity_poly.pdbx_strand_id
1 'polypeptide(L)'
;MAHYRILSWRGIPAQVKAWPDTGRPVSVLMPDWFGQEIDRVAMREGLAGSDAYLEQWEWSADFERAGSAEEIANAVVAELAATWRADTENSGA
;
A
#
# COMPACT_ATOMS: atom_id res chain seq x y z
N MET A 1 -8.45 19.31 4.99
CA MET A 1 -8.08 18.22 4.08
C MET A 1 -6.82 17.55 4.55
N ALA A 2 -6.70 16.28 4.35
CA ALA A 2 -5.50 15.57 4.73
C ALA A 2 -4.78 15.07 3.47
N HIS A 3 -3.51 14.74 3.62
CA HIS A 3 -2.68 14.21 2.54
C HIS A 3 -2.41 12.75 2.82
N TYR A 4 -2.22 11.95 1.78
CA TYR A 4 -1.81 10.57 1.96
C TYR A 4 -0.84 10.12 0.87
N ARG A 5 -0.06 9.09 1.19
CA ARG A 5 0.83 8.42 0.26
C ARG A 5 0.69 6.91 0.47
N ILE A 6 0.97 6.17 -0.58
CA ILE A 6 0.92 4.72 -0.57
C ILE A 6 2.33 4.18 -0.72
N LEU A 7 2.74 3.30 0.20
CA LEU A 7 4.01 2.59 0.10
C LEU A 7 3.75 1.27 -0.61
N SER A 8 4.46 1.05 -1.70
CA SER A 8 4.31 -0.16 -2.51
C SER A 8 5.65 -0.83 -2.75
N TRP A 9 5.61 -2.16 -2.97
CA TRP A 9 6.76 -2.94 -3.38
C TRP A 9 6.44 -3.54 -4.75
N ARG A 10 7.15 -3.07 -5.77
CA ARG A 10 6.92 -3.47 -7.18
C ARG A 10 5.44 -3.36 -7.58
N GLY A 11 4.80 -2.29 -7.16
CA GLY A 11 3.39 -2.05 -7.47
C GLY A 11 2.39 -2.71 -6.53
N ILE A 12 2.85 -3.53 -5.58
CA ILE A 12 1.96 -4.17 -4.59
C ILE A 12 1.86 -3.26 -3.37
N PRO A 13 0.67 -2.71 -3.07
CA PRO A 13 0.54 -1.80 -1.93
C PRO A 13 0.74 -2.52 -0.61
N ALA A 14 1.46 -1.89 0.31
CA ALA A 14 1.76 -2.46 1.62
C ALA A 14 1.21 -1.61 2.76
N GLN A 15 1.15 -0.30 2.59
CA GLN A 15 0.80 0.62 3.66
C GLN A 15 0.29 1.93 3.09
N VAL A 16 -0.66 2.53 3.79
CA VAL A 16 -1.13 3.89 3.49
C VAL A 16 -0.79 4.75 4.69
N LYS A 17 -0.11 5.86 4.44
CA LYS A 17 0.21 6.84 5.47
C LYS A 17 -0.50 8.15 5.15
N ALA A 18 -1.23 8.67 6.12
CA ALA A 18 -1.99 9.90 5.96
C ALA A 18 -1.56 10.92 7.00
N TRP A 19 -1.48 12.17 6.58
CA TRP A 19 -1.08 13.29 7.43
C TRP A 19 -2.25 14.25 7.56
N PRO A 20 -2.70 14.54 8.79
CA PRO A 20 -3.72 15.58 8.99
C PRO A 20 -3.08 16.96 8.81
N ASP A 21 -3.91 18.00 8.70
CA ASP A 21 -3.42 19.37 8.66
C ASP A 21 -2.67 19.73 9.94
N THR A 22 -3.15 19.20 11.06
CA THR A 22 -2.48 19.32 12.36
C THR A 22 -2.56 17.98 13.07
N GLY A 23 -1.49 17.62 13.78
CA GLY A 23 -1.46 16.38 14.53
C GLY A 23 -0.51 15.35 13.94
N ARG A 24 -0.58 14.14 14.45
CA ARG A 24 0.33 13.05 14.07
C ARG A 24 -0.16 12.30 12.85
N PRO A 25 0.76 11.81 12.01
CA PRO A 25 0.36 10.98 10.88
C PRO A 25 -0.21 9.65 11.36
N VAL A 26 -1.06 9.07 10.53
CA VAL A 26 -1.70 7.78 10.77
C VAL A 26 -1.21 6.81 9.68
N SER A 27 -0.77 5.64 10.09
CA SER A 27 -0.37 4.59 9.16
C SER A 27 -1.30 3.40 9.31
N VAL A 28 -1.81 2.89 8.20
CA VAL A 28 -2.65 1.71 8.18
C VAL A 28 -2.03 0.71 7.20
N LEU A 29 -1.78 -0.50 7.69
CA LEU A 29 -1.21 -1.56 6.86
C LEU A 29 -2.30 -2.17 5.99
N MET A 30 -1.91 -2.61 4.80
CA MET A 30 -2.79 -3.43 3.98
C MET A 30 -3.04 -4.76 4.69
N PRO A 31 -4.13 -5.48 4.36
CA PRO A 31 -4.36 -6.81 4.94
C PRO A 31 -3.15 -7.72 4.75
N ASP A 32 -2.96 -8.68 5.65
CA ASP A 32 -1.81 -9.60 5.66
C ASP A 32 -1.55 -10.26 4.33
N TRP A 33 -2.59 -10.51 3.57
CA TRP A 33 -2.50 -11.12 2.24
C TRP A 33 -1.54 -10.36 1.31
N PHE A 34 -1.51 -9.03 1.41
CA PHE A 34 -0.61 -8.21 0.57
C PHE A 34 0.85 -8.43 0.94
N GLY A 35 1.16 -8.54 2.22
CA GLY A 35 2.50 -8.85 2.68
C GLY A 35 2.96 -10.22 2.22
N GLN A 36 2.07 -11.19 2.26
CA GLN A 36 2.35 -12.54 1.77
C GLN A 36 2.61 -12.53 0.27
N GLU A 37 1.87 -11.73 -0.48
CA GLU A 37 2.06 -11.59 -1.93
C GLU A 37 3.41 -10.98 -2.25
N ILE A 38 3.82 -9.96 -1.50
CA ILE A 38 5.14 -9.33 -1.66
C ILE A 38 6.24 -10.37 -1.40
N ASP A 39 6.13 -11.12 -0.32
CA ASP A 39 7.11 -12.16 0.04
C ASP A 39 7.18 -13.23 -1.05
N ARG A 40 6.03 -13.66 -1.55
CA ARG A 40 5.97 -14.66 -2.60
C ARG A 40 6.68 -14.22 -3.88
N VAL A 41 6.44 -12.99 -4.30
CA VAL A 41 7.07 -12.44 -5.50
C VAL A 41 8.57 -12.27 -5.28
N ALA A 42 8.98 -11.77 -4.11
CA ALA A 42 10.38 -11.60 -3.78
C ALA A 42 11.14 -12.94 -3.79
N MET A 43 10.54 -13.98 -3.25
CA MET A 43 11.15 -15.31 -3.25
C MET A 43 11.20 -15.90 -4.65
N ARG A 44 10.14 -15.77 -5.42
CA ARG A 44 10.10 -16.28 -6.80
C ARG A 44 11.18 -15.66 -7.67
N GLU A 45 11.46 -14.39 -7.47
CA GLU A 45 12.45 -13.67 -8.26
C GLU A 45 13.84 -13.63 -7.63
N GLY A 46 14.03 -14.32 -6.51
CA GLY A 46 15.32 -14.39 -5.85
C GLY A 46 15.76 -13.09 -5.21
N LEU A 47 14.83 -12.19 -4.90
CA LEU A 47 15.16 -10.90 -4.32
C LEU A 47 15.16 -10.89 -2.79
N ALA A 48 14.56 -11.90 -2.16
CA ALA A 48 14.46 -11.94 -0.70
C ALA A 48 15.82 -11.85 -0.04
N GLY A 49 15.97 -10.93 0.92
CA GLY A 49 17.21 -10.74 1.66
C GLY A 49 18.31 -10.01 0.89
N SER A 50 18.03 -9.50 -0.31
CA SER A 50 19.01 -8.79 -1.12
C SER A 50 18.81 -7.28 -1.08
N ASP A 51 19.81 -6.52 -1.50
CA ASP A 51 19.68 -5.07 -1.63
C ASP A 51 18.62 -4.71 -2.69
N ALA A 52 18.50 -5.53 -3.72
CA ALA A 52 17.49 -5.34 -4.76
C ALA A 52 16.06 -5.36 -4.18
N TYR A 53 15.82 -6.18 -3.16
CA TYR A 53 14.54 -6.19 -2.45
C TYR A 53 14.24 -4.82 -1.85
N LEU A 54 15.19 -4.22 -1.16
CA LEU A 54 15.03 -2.93 -0.51
C LEU A 54 14.82 -1.79 -1.52
N GLU A 55 15.44 -1.89 -2.69
CA GLU A 55 15.34 -0.87 -3.73
C GLU A 55 13.96 -0.83 -4.38
N GLN A 56 13.15 -1.87 -4.23
CA GLN A 56 11.83 -1.93 -4.84
C GLN A 56 10.75 -1.20 -4.03
N TRP A 57 11.05 -0.79 -2.79
CA TRP A 57 10.12 -0.02 -1.98
C TRP A 57 10.01 1.40 -2.51
N GLU A 58 8.79 1.86 -2.70
CA GLU A 58 8.54 3.15 -3.33
C GLU A 58 7.30 3.81 -2.73
N TRP A 59 7.42 5.10 -2.43
CA TRP A 59 6.28 5.92 -2.02
C TRP A 59 5.62 6.52 -3.25
N SER A 60 4.29 6.56 -3.26
CA SER A 60 3.53 7.23 -4.31
C SER A 60 3.68 8.74 -4.20
N ALA A 61 3.16 9.46 -5.18
CA ALA A 61 2.98 10.89 -5.09
C ALA A 61 2.06 11.22 -3.91
N ASP A 62 2.09 12.48 -3.49
CA ASP A 62 1.24 12.98 -2.41
C ASP A 62 -0.15 13.30 -2.96
N PHE A 63 -1.18 12.73 -2.34
CA PHE A 63 -2.56 12.98 -2.72
C PHE A 63 -3.30 13.70 -1.61
N GLU A 64 -4.27 14.51 -1.97
CA GLU A 64 -5.14 15.19 -1.02
C GLU A 64 -6.54 14.58 -1.08
N ARG A 65 -7.20 14.53 0.08
CA ARG A 65 -8.56 14.01 0.16
C ARG A 65 -9.27 14.62 1.36
N ALA A 66 -10.58 14.86 1.24
CA ALA A 66 -11.39 15.38 2.33
C ALA A 66 -11.62 14.28 3.38
N GLY A 67 -11.55 14.65 4.65
CA GLY A 67 -11.78 13.76 5.78
C GLY A 67 -10.61 13.80 6.76
N SER A 68 -10.72 13.05 7.84
CA SER A 68 -9.63 12.92 8.80
C SER A 68 -8.55 11.98 8.24
N ALA A 69 -7.32 12.09 8.76
CA ALA A 69 -6.24 11.21 8.34
C ALA A 69 -6.60 9.74 8.54
N GLU A 70 -7.22 9.40 9.67
CA GLU A 70 -7.63 8.04 9.97
C GLU A 70 -8.69 7.53 8.99
N GLU A 71 -9.73 8.34 8.73
CA GLU A 71 -10.77 7.97 7.77
C GLU A 71 -10.20 7.74 6.37
N ILE A 72 -9.31 8.63 5.94
CA ILE A 72 -8.68 8.55 4.63
C ILE A 72 -7.82 7.30 4.51
N ALA A 73 -6.96 7.04 5.51
CA ALA A 73 -6.07 5.88 5.48
C ALA A 73 -6.88 4.58 5.40
N ASN A 74 -7.93 4.46 6.21
CA ASN A 74 -8.78 3.27 6.22
C ASN A 74 -9.55 3.13 4.90
N ALA A 75 -10.07 4.23 4.37
CA ALA A 75 -10.81 4.22 3.11
C ALA A 75 -9.92 3.81 1.94
N VAL A 76 -8.72 4.36 1.88
CA VAL A 76 -7.77 4.05 0.80
C VAL A 76 -7.33 2.59 0.87
N VAL A 77 -7.05 2.06 2.06
CA VAL A 77 -6.72 0.65 2.23
C VAL A 77 -7.85 -0.23 1.72
N ALA A 78 -9.09 0.08 2.07
CA ALA A 78 -10.25 -0.69 1.62
C ALA A 78 -10.42 -0.63 0.10
N GLU A 79 -10.23 0.55 -0.49
CA GLU A 79 -10.32 0.73 -1.95
C GLU A 79 -9.25 -0.05 -2.69
N LEU A 80 -8.01 0.00 -2.20
CA LEU A 80 -6.91 -0.75 -2.80
C LEU A 80 -7.13 -2.25 -2.70
N ALA A 81 -7.59 -2.72 -1.56
CA ALA A 81 -7.87 -4.14 -1.36
C ALA A 81 -8.97 -4.63 -2.30
N ALA A 82 -10.03 -3.85 -2.47
CA ALA A 82 -11.12 -4.19 -3.37
C ALA A 82 -10.66 -4.22 -4.83
N THR A 83 -9.91 -3.21 -5.25
CA THR A 83 -9.38 -3.12 -6.62
C THR A 83 -8.43 -4.29 -6.92
N TRP A 84 -7.53 -4.58 -6.00
CA TRP A 84 -6.56 -5.67 -6.16
C TRP A 84 -7.27 -7.02 -6.31
N ARG A 85 -8.28 -7.26 -5.46
CA ARG A 85 -9.06 -8.49 -5.50
C ARG A 85 -9.81 -8.62 -6.83
N ALA A 86 -10.42 -7.55 -7.31
CA ALA A 86 -11.14 -7.55 -8.58
C ALA A 86 -10.20 -7.89 -9.74
N ASP A 87 -9.02 -7.27 -9.78
CA ASP A 87 -8.03 -7.54 -10.82
C ASP A 87 -7.55 -8.99 -10.78
N THR A 88 -7.33 -9.53 -9.58
CA THR A 88 -6.90 -10.91 -9.40
C THR A 88 -7.98 -11.89 -9.86
N GLU A 89 -9.23 -11.63 -9.52
CA GLU A 89 -10.36 -12.46 -9.93
C GLU A 89 -10.54 -12.43 -11.45
N ASN A 90 -10.38 -11.25 -12.05
CA ASN A 90 -10.51 -11.10 -13.51
C ASN A 90 -9.37 -11.76 -14.27
N SER A 91 -8.17 -11.70 -13.72
CA SER A 91 -7.00 -12.31 -14.40
C SER A 91 -6.87 -13.80 -14.14
N GLY A 92 -7.53 -14.31 -13.11
CA GLY A 92 -7.51 -15.73 -12.79
C GLY A 92 -8.51 -16.57 -13.57
N ALA A 93 -9.28 -15.92 -14.38
CA ALA A 93 -10.33 -16.60 -15.15
C ALA A 93 -9.75 -17.48 -16.26
#